data_c583eca3c02d5a0a7383da77aa98837c
#
_entry.id   c583eca3c02d5a0a7383da77aa98837c
#
_cell.length_a   1.000
_cell.length_b   1.000
_cell.length_c   1.000
_cell.angle_alpha   90.00
_cell.angle_beta   90.00
_cell.angle_gamma   90.00
#
_symmetry.space_group_name_H-M   'P 1'
#
loop_
_entity.id
_entity.type
_entity.pdbx_description
1 polymer ?
#
loop_
_entity_poly.entity_id
_entity_poly.type
_entity_poly.pdbx_seq_one_letter_code
_entity_poly.pdbx_strand_id
1 'polypeptide(L)'
;MNIDQQIYDTAIQQGFNPVAAKIIAAQARFESADYSSNVFKLNNNTSGIKFIGQPNAVRGSLAPASERTCNGGCNGDYYAKFNTIQDSINDKIVRLYNKTMGGITPDQLKSTNSADDFAAKLKKRNYYGFYSYSTAAGQKEAANYAAGLKSKLLRIKIVEFVQKNKISLAIGLLLFGSGLYYYLKIKKK
;
A
#
# COMPACT_ATOMS: atom_id res chain seq x y z
N MET A 1 1.64 -9.72 13.12
CA MET A 1 2.44 -9.05 12.06
C MET A 1 1.97 -7.61 11.93
N ASN A 2 2.87 -6.64 11.76
CA ASN A 2 2.52 -5.22 11.59
C ASN A 2 1.79 -5.03 10.24
N ILE A 3 0.72 -4.24 10.22
CA ILE A 3 -0.10 -3.98 9.01
C ILE A 3 0.73 -3.34 7.90
N ASP A 4 1.62 -2.40 8.24
CA ASP A 4 2.52 -1.78 7.26
C ASP A 4 3.39 -2.81 6.55
N GLN A 5 3.89 -3.80 7.30
CA GLN A 5 4.72 -4.87 6.75
C GLN A 5 3.89 -5.78 5.84
N GLN A 6 2.65 -6.11 6.20
CA GLN A 6 1.76 -6.89 5.33
C GLN A 6 1.51 -6.18 4.00
N ILE A 7 1.22 -4.87 4.06
CA ILE A 7 1.00 -4.05 2.87
C ILE A 7 2.25 -3.99 2.01
N TYR A 8 3.41 -3.73 2.62
CA TYR A 8 4.68 -3.66 1.93
C TYR A 8 5.03 -4.97 1.24
N ASP A 9 4.96 -6.08 1.97
CA ASP A 9 5.30 -7.41 1.44
C ASP A 9 4.35 -7.82 0.30
N THR A 10 3.04 -7.53 0.43
CA THR A 10 2.07 -7.77 -0.64
C THR A 10 2.39 -6.91 -1.87
N ALA A 11 2.75 -5.65 -1.70
CA ALA A 11 3.12 -4.78 -2.81
C ALA A 11 4.39 -5.27 -3.52
N ILE A 12 5.42 -5.65 -2.78
CA ILE A 12 6.65 -6.25 -3.34
C ILE A 12 6.33 -7.51 -4.14
N GLN A 13 5.50 -8.41 -3.61
CA GLN A 13 5.07 -9.63 -4.31
C GLN A 13 4.31 -9.32 -5.62
N GLN A 14 3.61 -8.18 -5.69
CA GLN A 14 2.91 -7.72 -6.89
C GLN A 14 3.80 -6.90 -7.84
N GLY A 15 5.11 -6.83 -7.59
CA GLY A 15 6.09 -6.19 -8.46
C GLY A 15 6.23 -4.67 -8.27
N PHE A 16 5.71 -4.10 -7.19
CA PHE A 16 6.00 -2.71 -6.83
C PHE A 16 7.46 -2.58 -6.38
N ASN A 17 8.12 -1.50 -6.79
CA ASN A 17 9.44 -1.21 -6.26
C ASN A 17 9.36 -0.86 -4.75
N PRO A 18 10.47 -0.94 -4.01
CA PRO A 18 10.47 -0.71 -2.56
C PRO A 18 9.95 0.67 -2.14
N VAL A 19 10.18 1.70 -2.96
CA VAL A 19 9.70 3.06 -2.68
C VAL A 19 8.19 3.13 -2.82
N ALA A 20 7.63 2.63 -3.93
CA ALA A 20 6.18 2.57 -4.14
C ALA A 20 5.49 1.71 -3.08
N ALA A 21 6.06 0.57 -2.71
CA ALA A 21 5.52 -0.30 -1.66
C ALA A 21 5.42 0.42 -0.29
N LYS A 22 6.45 1.20 0.09
CA LYS A 22 6.40 2.04 1.29
C LYS A 22 5.34 3.13 1.20
N ILE A 23 5.20 3.76 0.03
CA ILE A 23 4.18 4.79 -0.18
C ILE A 23 2.78 4.19 -0.05
N ILE A 24 2.53 2.96 -0.52
CA ILE A 24 1.24 2.28 -0.38
C ILE A 24 0.93 2.01 1.11
N ALA A 25 1.91 1.62 1.92
CA ALA A 25 1.73 1.49 3.36
C ALA A 25 1.43 2.85 4.02
N ALA A 26 2.15 3.91 3.64
CA ALA A 26 1.87 5.29 4.09
C ALA A 26 0.46 5.75 3.72
N GLN A 27 -0.01 5.39 2.53
CA GLN A 27 -1.35 5.67 2.06
C GLN A 27 -2.40 4.99 2.95
N ALA A 28 -2.24 3.72 3.26
CA ALA A 28 -3.17 3.00 4.14
C ALA A 28 -3.26 3.66 5.53
N ARG A 29 -2.14 4.08 6.10
CA ARG A 29 -2.13 4.88 7.34
C ARG A 29 -2.87 6.21 7.20
N PHE A 30 -2.63 6.91 6.10
CA PHE A 30 -3.26 8.20 5.83
C PHE A 30 -4.79 8.06 5.71
N GLU A 31 -5.25 7.11 4.92
CA GLU A 31 -6.68 6.87 4.64
C GLU A 31 -7.43 6.24 5.82
N SER A 32 -6.74 5.52 6.70
CA SER A 32 -7.33 4.88 7.88
C SER A 32 -7.11 5.63 9.19
N ALA A 33 -6.57 6.86 9.16
CA ALA A 33 -6.15 7.61 10.35
C ALA A 33 -5.23 6.78 11.27
N ASP A 34 -4.13 6.28 10.72
CA ASP A 34 -3.17 5.37 11.40
C ASP A 34 -3.84 4.09 11.96
N TYR A 35 -4.77 3.52 11.21
CA TYR A 35 -5.56 2.32 11.58
C TYR A 35 -6.48 2.54 12.78
N SER A 36 -6.85 3.80 13.06
CA SER A 36 -7.72 4.16 14.19
C SER A 36 -9.14 4.57 13.78
N SER A 37 -9.41 4.80 12.50
CA SER A 37 -10.71 5.21 11.99
C SER A 37 -11.79 4.14 12.24
N ASN A 38 -13.05 4.58 12.39
CA ASN A 38 -14.18 3.67 12.49
C ASN A 38 -14.33 2.80 11.25
N VAL A 39 -14.01 3.32 10.07
CA VAL A 39 -14.03 2.55 8.82
C VAL A 39 -13.09 1.37 8.91
N PHE A 40 -11.85 1.58 9.39
CA PHE A 40 -10.90 0.52 9.60
C PHE A 40 -11.36 -0.49 10.66
N LYS A 41 -11.73 0.00 11.85
CA LYS A 41 -12.09 -0.85 13.00
C LYS A 41 -13.31 -1.73 12.77
N LEU A 42 -14.33 -1.19 12.11
CA LEU A 42 -15.61 -1.89 11.88
C LEU A 42 -15.60 -2.77 10.64
N ASN A 43 -14.73 -2.46 9.66
CA ASN A 43 -14.81 -3.07 8.34
C ASN A 43 -13.50 -3.75 7.90
N ASN A 44 -12.44 -3.80 8.70
CA ASN A 44 -11.09 -4.23 8.28
C ASN A 44 -10.61 -3.51 7.01
N ASN A 45 -11.07 -2.27 6.78
CA ASN A 45 -10.88 -1.53 5.54
C ASN A 45 -9.71 -0.55 5.67
N THR A 46 -8.57 -0.91 5.12
CA THR A 46 -7.31 -0.15 5.24
C THR A 46 -7.27 1.12 4.40
N SER A 47 -8.29 1.37 3.56
CA SER A 47 -8.20 2.40 2.50
C SER A 47 -9.52 3.12 2.21
N GLY A 48 -10.51 3.01 3.09
CA GLY A 48 -11.79 3.66 2.88
C GLY A 48 -12.54 3.24 1.60
N ILE A 49 -12.28 2.05 1.08
CA ILE A 49 -12.85 1.58 -0.17
C ILE A 49 -14.36 1.37 -0.01
N LYS A 50 -15.14 1.91 -0.95
CA LYS A 50 -16.59 1.70 -1.00
C LYS A 50 -16.93 0.29 -1.47
N PHE A 51 -18.07 -0.24 -1.00
CA PHE A 51 -18.57 -1.54 -1.45
C PHE A 51 -19.19 -1.42 -2.85
N ILE A 52 -18.69 -2.20 -3.78
CA ILE A 52 -19.13 -2.28 -5.16
C ILE A 52 -19.41 -3.72 -5.60
N GLY A 53 -19.56 -4.64 -4.64
CA GLY A 53 -19.73 -6.07 -4.92
C GLY A 53 -18.40 -6.81 -5.16
N GLN A 54 -17.29 -6.28 -4.67
CA GLN A 54 -15.98 -6.93 -4.82
C GLN A 54 -15.90 -8.24 -4.03
N PRO A 55 -15.07 -9.20 -4.50
CA PRO A 55 -14.85 -10.45 -3.79
C PRO A 55 -14.31 -10.23 -2.37
N ASN A 56 -14.62 -11.14 -1.46
CA ASN A 56 -14.18 -11.14 -0.05
C ASN A 56 -14.62 -9.90 0.75
N ALA A 57 -15.66 -9.20 0.30
CA ALA A 57 -16.26 -8.09 1.02
C ALA A 57 -17.79 -8.17 0.99
N VAL A 58 -18.40 -7.59 2.01
CA VAL A 58 -19.83 -7.35 2.11
C VAL A 58 -20.09 -5.88 2.39
N ARG A 59 -21.36 -5.44 2.37
CA ARG A 59 -21.72 -4.10 2.83
C ARG A 59 -21.33 -3.94 4.29
N GLY A 60 -20.51 -2.94 4.56
CA GLY A 60 -20.08 -2.57 5.90
C GLY A 60 -20.85 -1.39 6.45
N SER A 61 -20.14 -0.47 7.12
CA SER A 61 -20.74 0.74 7.67
C SER A 61 -21.19 1.70 6.57
N LEU A 62 -22.31 2.38 6.82
CA LEU A 62 -22.81 3.43 5.95
C LEU A 62 -21.85 4.61 5.93
N ALA A 63 -21.58 5.17 4.76
CA ALA A 63 -20.74 6.34 4.63
C ALA A 63 -21.42 7.61 5.16
N PRO A 64 -20.67 8.67 5.52
CA PRO A 64 -21.25 9.97 5.84
C PRO A 64 -22.17 10.47 4.74
N ALA A 65 -23.21 11.24 5.08
CA ALA A 65 -24.18 11.73 4.12
C ALA A 65 -23.55 12.48 2.94
N SER A 66 -22.49 13.24 3.18
CA SER A 66 -21.72 13.97 2.15
C SER A 66 -21.03 13.06 1.13
N GLU A 67 -20.88 11.78 1.42
CA GLU A 67 -20.21 10.80 0.56
C GLU A 67 -21.19 9.81 -0.08
N ARG A 68 -22.50 9.97 0.13
CA ARG A 68 -23.53 9.09 -0.42
C ARG A 68 -24.04 9.60 -1.75
N THR A 69 -24.32 8.69 -2.65
CA THR A 69 -24.92 8.98 -3.95
C THR A 69 -26.40 8.62 -4.03
N CYS A 70 -26.87 7.68 -3.21
CA CYS A 70 -28.22 7.12 -3.24
C CYS A 70 -28.91 7.12 -1.87
N ASN A 71 -28.52 7.98 -0.93
CA ASN A 71 -29.08 8.07 0.43
C ASN A 71 -29.18 6.74 1.19
N GLY A 72 -28.22 5.83 0.97
CA GLY A 72 -28.18 4.48 1.56
C GLY A 72 -28.86 3.39 0.71
N GLY A 73 -29.37 3.74 -0.47
CA GLY A 73 -30.06 2.79 -1.38
C GLY A 73 -29.14 1.97 -2.27
N CYS A 74 -27.89 2.37 -2.48
CA CYS A 74 -26.97 1.67 -3.36
C CYS A 74 -25.70 1.18 -2.65
N ASN A 75 -25.01 0.22 -3.27
CA ASN A 75 -23.79 -0.38 -2.74
C ASN A 75 -22.69 0.66 -2.45
N GLY A 76 -22.52 1.66 -3.33
CA GLY A 76 -21.50 2.71 -3.19
C GLY A 76 -21.70 3.64 -1.99
N ASP A 77 -22.83 3.60 -1.31
CA ASP A 77 -23.07 4.35 -0.08
C ASP A 77 -22.49 3.67 1.15
N TYR A 78 -22.02 2.44 1.04
CA TYR A 78 -21.42 1.68 2.14
C TYR A 78 -19.92 1.51 1.92
N TYR A 79 -19.17 1.49 3.01
CA TYR A 79 -17.80 1.00 2.95
C TYR A 79 -17.77 -0.52 2.77
N ALA A 80 -16.77 -1.02 2.06
CA ALA A 80 -16.55 -2.45 2.00
C ALA A 80 -16.10 -2.98 3.36
N LYS A 81 -16.76 -4.02 3.86
CA LYS A 81 -16.34 -4.77 5.05
C LYS A 81 -15.68 -6.06 4.60
N PHE A 82 -14.40 -6.18 4.89
CA PHE A 82 -13.58 -7.34 4.57
C PHE A 82 -13.56 -8.35 5.72
N ASN A 83 -13.43 -9.64 5.39
CA ASN A 83 -13.30 -10.69 6.41
C ASN A 83 -12.00 -10.53 7.19
N THR A 84 -10.92 -10.17 6.50
CA THR A 84 -9.60 -9.95 7.08
C THR A 84 -8.97 -8.65 6.59
N ILE A 85 -7.98 -8.15 7.33
CA ILE A 85 -7.15 -7.02 6.88
C ILE A 85 -6.42 -7.39 5.57
N GLN A 86 -5.98 -8.64 5.42
CA GLN A 86 -5.30 -9.11 4.20
C GLN A 86 -6.23 -9.06 2.97
N ASP A 87 -7.53 -9.34 3.13
CA ASP A 87 -8.50 -9.20 2.03
C ASP A 87 -8.62 -7.76 1.56
N SER A 88 -8.62 -6.80 2.49
CA SER A 88 -8.61 -5.37 2.15
C SER A 88 -7.34 -4.95 1.42
N ILE A 89 -6.18 -5.45 1.85
CA ILE A 89 -4.89 -5.21 1.20
C ILE A 89 -4.89 -5.78 -0.21
N ASN A 90 -5.37 -7.01 -0.39
CA ASN A 90 -5.46 -7.67 -1.69
C ASN A 90 -6.43 -6.94 -2.63
N ASP A 91 -7.59 -6.50 -2.13
CA ASP A 91 -8.55 -5.72 -2.93
C ASP A 91 -7.91 -4.46 -3.50
N LYS A 92 -7.13 -3.73 -2.71
CA LYS A 92 -6.43 -2.53 -3.15
C LYS A 92 -5.28 -2.83 -4.10
N ILE A 93 -4.35 -3.69 -3.70
CA ILE A 93 -3.08 -3.88 -4.41
C ILE A 93 -3.27 -4.82 -5.61
N VAL A 94 -3.94 -5.95 -5.42
CA VAL A 94 -4.08 -6.97 -6.47
C VAL A 94 -5.20 -6.61 -7.45
N ARG A 95 -6.37 -6.18 -6.94
CA ARG A 95 -7.51 -5.88 -7.79
C ARG A 95 -7.49 -4.46 -8.36
N LEU A 96 -7.26 -3.44 -7.52
CA LEU A 96 -7.39 -2.04 -7.95
C LEU A 96 -6.14 -1.52 -8.65
N TYR A 97 -4.94 -1.76 -8.09
CA TYR A 97 -3.71 -1.19 -8.64
C TYR A 97 -3.20 -1.94 -9.87
N ASN A 98 -3.60 -3.18 -10.10
CA ASN A 98 -3.28 -3.93 -11.31
C ASN A 98 -4.22 -3.64 -12.52
N LYS A 99 -5.03 -2.58 -12.46
CA LYS A 99 -5.86 -2.12 -13.58
C LYS A 99 -5.28 -0.84 -14.19
N THR A 100 -5.37 -0.69 -15.50
CA THR A 100 -5.14 0.61 -16.16
C THR A 100 -6.33 1.52 -15.91
N MET A 101 -6.12 2.70 -15.37
CA MET A 101 -7.15 3.69 -15.08
C MET A 101 -6.60 5.10 -15.36
N GLY A 102 -7.40 5.95 -15.98
CA GLY A 102 -7.00 7.34 -16.31
C GLY A 102 -5.71 7.42 -17.13
N GLY A 103 -5.45 6.44 -17.99
CA GLY A 103 -4.23 6.35 -18.79
C GLY A 103 -2.97 5.90 -18.01
N ILE A 104 -3.07 5.65 -16.71
CA ILE A 104 -1.94 5.17 -15.89
C ILE A 104 -2.00 3.65 -15.81
N THR A 105 -0.96 2.99 -16.34
CA THR A 105 -0.81 1.53 -16.30
C THR A 105 -0.36 1.03 -14.92
N PRO A 106 -0.53 -0.27 -14.61
CA PRO A 106 0.06 -0.87 -13.42
C PRO A 106 1.57 -0.65 -13.30
N ASP A 107 2.32 -0.81 -14.39
CA ASP A 107 3.78 -0.68 -14.38
C ASP A 107 4.24 0.74 -14.08
N GLN A 108 3.52 1.74 -14.60
CA GLN A 108 3.77 3.13 -14.25
C GLN A 108 3.55 3.41 -12.76
N LEU A 109 2.54 2.78 -12.15
CA LEU A 109 2.30 2.91 -10.72
C LEU A 109 3.35 2.16 -9.90
N LYS A 110 3.73 0.95 -10.33
CA LYS A 110 4.74 0.09 -9.68
C LYS A 110 6.13 0.71 -9.68
N SER A 111 6.47 1.48 -10.70
CA SER A 111 7.77 2.15 -10.85
C SER A 111 7.85 3.54 -10.20
N THR A 112 6.85 3.94 -9.44
CA THR A 112 6.83 5.24 -8.74
C THR A 112 7.99 5.38 -7.75
N ASN A 113 8.66 6.55 -7.76
CA ASN A 113 9.84 6.81 -6.96
C ASN A 113 9.66 7.92 -5.90
N SER A 114 8.49 8.55 -5.83
CA SER A 114 8.19 9.58 -4.84
C SER A 114 6.71 9.64 -4.48
N ALA A 115 6.39 10.19 -3.32
CA ALA A 115 5.01 10.43 -2.90
C ALA A 115 4.29 11.41 -3.82
N ASP A 116 5.00 12.40 -4.40
CA ASP A 116 4.42 13.37 -5.33
C ASP A 116 4.01 12.69 -6.65
N ASP A 117 4.89 11.88 -7.22
CA ASP A 117 4.61 11.12 -8.44
C ASP A 117 3.47 10.12 -8.22
N PHE A 118 3.48 9.42 -7.08
CA PHE A 118 2.41 8.50 -6.72
C PHE A 118 1.05 9.19 -6.59
N ALA A 119 1.01 10.32 -5.86
CA ALA A 119 -0.19 11.13 -5.71
C ALA A 119 -0.71 11.65 -7.06
N ALA A 120 0.18 12.17 -7.92
CA ALA A 120 -0.18 12.63 -9.25
C ALA A 120 -0.78 11.50 -10.12
N LYS A 121 -0.18 10.31 -10.10
CA LYS A 121 -0.69 9.14 -10.82
C LYS A 121 -2.05 8.68 -10.29
N LEU A 122 -2.23 8.62 -8.97
CA LEU A 122 -3.53 8.29 -8.37
C LEU A 122 -4.60 9.33 -8.72
N LYS A 123 -4.23 10.61 -8.75
CA LYS A 123 -5.14 11.68 -9.16
C LYS A 123 -5.59 11.55 -10.61
N LYS A 124 -4.66 11.24 -11.54
CA LYS A 124 -4.98 10.95 -12.94
C LYS A 124 -5.89 9.71 -13.07
N ARG A 125 -5.79 8.75 -12.17
CA ARG A 125 -6.66 7.57 -12.09
C ARG A 125 -8.05 7.87 -11.51
N ASN A 126 -8.36 9.12 -11.16
CA ASN A 126 -9.55 9.53 -10.43
C ASN A 126 -9.77 8.76 -9.11
N TYR A 127 -8.65 8.42 -8.42
CA TYR A 127 -8.72 7.67 -7.18
C TYR A 127 -9.26 8.52 -6.01
N TYR A 128 -9.01 9.83 -6.00
CA TYR A 128 -9.42 10.76 -4.95
C TYR A 128 -9.71 12.16 -5.49
N GLY A 129 -10.40 12.97 -4.68
CA GLY A 129 -10.71 14.37 -4.93
C GLY A 129 -11.77 14.60 -6.03
N PHE A 130 -12.12 15.87 -6.26
CA PHE A 130 -13.22 16.27 -7.14
C PHE A 130 -12.76 16.84 -8.47
N TYR A 131 -11.55 17.42 -8.54
CA TYR A 131 -11.06 18.11 -9.73
C TYR A 131 -10.17 17.22 -10.58
N SER A 132 -10.21 17.43 -11.91
CA SER A 132 -9.28 16.74 -12.81
C SER A 132 -7.84 17.18 -12.54
N TYR A 133 -6.88 16.27 -12.69
CA TYR A 133 -5.45 16.60 -12.57
C TYR A 133 -4.97 17.67 -13.56
N SER A 134 -5.66 17.83 -14.68
CA SER A 134 -5.35 18.86 -15.68
C SER A 134 -5.61 20.30 -15.20
N THR A 135 -6.32 20.49 -14.10
CA THR A 135 -6.63 21.79 -13.52
C THR A 135 -5.68 22.17 -12.39
N ALA A 136 -5.50 23.46 -12.12
CA ALA A 136 -4.73 23.94 -10.99
C ALA A 136 -5.30 23.43 -9.64
N ALA A 137 -6.63 23.35 -9.51
CA ALA A 137 -7.28 22.79 -8.34
C ALA A 137 -6.95 21.30 -8.14
N GLY A 138 -7.00 20.49 -9.20
CA GLY A 138 -6.63 19.08 -9.14
C GLY A 138 -5.14 18.84 -8.84
N GLN A 139 -4.26 19.71 -9.35
CA GLN A 139 -2.83 19.66 -9.00
C GLN A 139 -2.59 20.02 -7.53
N LYS A 140 -3.33 20.99 -6.99
CA LYS A 140 -3.30 21.35 -5.56
C LYS A 140 -3.80 20.20 -4.69
N GLU A 141 -4.89 19.50 -5.08
CA GLU A 141 -5.35 18.29 -4.38
C GLU A 141 -4.26 17.21 -4.38
N ALA A 142 -3.57 16.99 -5.49
CA ALA A 142 -2.48 16.03 -5.57
C ALA A 142 -1.31 16.40 -4.65
N ALA A 143 -0.92 17.68 -4.60
CA ALA A 143 0.13 18.15 -3.70
C ALA A 143 -0.26 17.97 -2.22
N ASN A 144 -1.49 18.28 -1.84
CA ASN A 144 -2.00 18.07 -0.47
C ASN A 144 -2.00 16.59 -0.09
N TYR A 145 -2.42 15.72 -1.01
CA TYR A 145 -2.40 14.28 -0.80
C TYR A 145 -0.97 13.76 -0.63
N ALA A 146 -0.05 14.21 -1.48
CA ALA A 146 1.37 13.87 -1.37
C ALA A 146 1.97 14.31 -0.02
N ALA A 147 1.62 15.50 0.48
CA ALA A 147 2.06 15.96 1.80
C ALA A 147 1.54 15.04 2.92
N GLY A 148 0.28 14.60 2.84
CA GLY A 148 -0.29 13.58 3.73
C GLY A 148 0.51 12.28 3.71
N LEU A 149 0.83 11.76 2.52
CA LEU A 149 1.65 10.56 2.36
C LEU A 149 3.05 10.72 2.97
N LYS A 150 3.73 11.84 2.69
CA LYS A 150 5.07 12.15 3.23
C LYS A 150 5.07 12.15 4.77
N SER A 151 4.02 12.72 5.39
CA SER A 151 3.90 12.74 6.86
C SER A 151 3.81 11.34 7.46
N LYS A 152 3.23 10.39 6.73
CA LYS A 152 3.09 8.99 7.17
C LYS A 152 4.32 8.15 6.88
N LEU A 153 5.05 8.44 5.79
CA LEU A 153 6.30 7.74 5.45
C LEU A 153 7.33 7.79 6.58
N LEU A 154 7.40 8.89 7.32
CA LEU A 154 8.30 9.06 8.47
C LEU A 154 7.98 8.09 9.63
N ARG A 155 6.75 7.57 9.68
CA ARG A 155 6.29 6.65 10.74
C ARG A 155 6.41 5.18 10.36
N ILE A 156 6.68 4.88 9.10
CA ILE A 156 6.77 3.50 8.61
C ILE A 156 8.13 2.91 9.00
N LYS A 157 8.09 1.97 9.93
CA LYS A 157 9.24 1.15 10.31
C LYS A 157 9.14 -0.18 9.55
N ILE A 158 9.76 -0.27 8.39
CA ILE A 158 9.83 -1.51 7.63
C ILE A 158 11.15 -2.20 7.94
N VAL A 159 11.06 -3.50 8.16
CA VAL A 159 12.21 -4.35 8.48
C VAL A 159 12.99 -4.73 7.21
N GLU A 160 13.14 -3.81 6.24
CA GLU A 160 13.98 -4.02 5.05
C GLU A 160 15.44 -4.29 5.41
N PHE A 161 15.90 -3.61 6.45
CA PHE A 161 17.28 -3.70 6.91
C PHE A 161 17.67 -5.10 7.40
N VAL A 162 16.72 -5.82 7.99
CA VAL A 162 16.97 -7.17 8.55
C VAL A 162 17.03 -8.24 7.46
N GLN A 163 16.22 -8.13 6.40
CA GLN A 163 16.28 -9.11 5.30
C GLN A 163 17.56 -8.95 4.47
N LYS A 164 17.96 -7.73 4.14
CA LYS A 164 19.20 -7.48 3.40
C LYS A 164 20.43 -7.91 4.19
N ASN A 165 20.45 -7.66 5.50
CA ASN A 165 21.54 -8.08 6.37
C ASN A 165 21.52 -9.57 6.73
N LYS A 166 20.34 -10.22 6.81
CA LYS A 166 20.26 -11.68 6.97
C LYS A 166 20.83 -12.43 5.78
N ILE A 167 20.57 -11.97 4.55
CA ILE A 167 21.14 -12.57 3.34
C ILE A 167 22.66 -12.32 3.31
N SER A 168 23.12 -11.11 3.60
CA SER A 168 24.55 -10.78 3.67
C SER A 168 25.27 -11.53 4.80
N LEU A 169 24.61 -11.69 5.95
CA LEU A 169 25.16 -12.47 7.08
C LEU A 169 25.19 -13.97 6.76
N ALA A 170 24.16 -14.51 6.10
CA ALA A 170 24.11 -15.91 5.68
C ALA A 170 25.19 -16.19 4.61
N ILE A 171 25.38 -15.32 3.63
CA ILE A 171 26.45 -15.42 2.63
C ILE A 171 27.84 -15.27 3.30
N GLY A 172 27.98 -14.32 4.22
CA GLY A 172 29.20 -14.15 5.01
C GLY A 172 29.55 -15.39 5.83
N LEU A 173 28.58 -15.98 6.54
CA LEU A 173 28.77 -17.20 7.31
C LEU A 173 29.10 -18.42 6.43
N LEU A 174 28.50 -18.53 5.24
CA LEU A 174 28.84 -19.58 4.29
C LEU A 174 30.27 -19.43 3.73
N LEU A 175 30.71 -18.23 3.43
CA LEU A 175 32.05 -17.96 2.93
C LEU A 175 33.12 -18.13 4.05
N PHE A 176 32.84 -17.65 5.26
CA PHE A 176 33.74 -17.86 6.40
C PHE A 176 33.76 -19.32 6.86
N GLY A 177 32.63 -20.00 6.89
CA GLY A 177 32.52 -21.43 7.23
C GLY A 177 33.28 -22.33 6.26
N SER A 178 33.20 -22.07 4.97
CA SER A 178 33.95 -22.81 3.94
C SER A 178 35.44 -22.52 4.00
N GLY A 179 35.83 -21.25 4.23
CA GLY A 179 37.24 -20.89 4.41
C GLY A 179 37.86 -21.51 5.65
N LEU A 180 37.16 -21.55 6.78
CA LEU A 180 37.63 -22.18 8.03
C LEU A 180 37.73 -23.71 7.88
N TYR A 181 36.76 -24.32 7.19
CA TYR A 181 36.79 -25.77 6.88
C TYR A 181 38.00 -26.14 6.02
N TYR A 182 38.29 -25.37 4.97
CA TYR A 182 39.49 -25.56 4.14
C TYR A 182 40.78 -25.36 4.91
N TYR A 183 40.88 -24.31 5.71
CA TYR A 183 42.05 -24.02 6.54
C TYR A 183 42.35 -25.14 7.56
N LEU A 184 41.33 -25.65 8.24
CA LEU A 184 41.47 -26.74 9.20
C LEU A 184 41.83 -28.08 8.53
N LYS A 185 41.40 -28.31 7.26
CA LYS A 185 41.74 -29.51 6.50
C LYS A 185 43.21 -29.51 6.01
N ILE A 186 43.78 -28.34 5.70
CA ILE A 186 45.18 -28.18 5.29
C ILE A 186 46.15 -28.38 6.47
N LYS A 187 45.75 -27.94 7.69
CA LYS A 187 46.59 -28.10 8.89
C LYS A 187 46.66 -29.53 9.45
N LYS A 188 45.81 -30.45 8.95
CA LYS A 188 45.79 -31.87 9.37
C LYS A 188 46.56 -32.80 8.44
N LYS A 189 47.23 -32.26 7.42
CA LYS A 189 48.22 -32.95 6.57
C LYS A 189 49.60 -32.46 6.92
#